data_4570d8664788fc2d64813ec58a2aef47
#
_entry.id   4570d8664788fc2d64813ec58a2aef47
#
_cell.length_a   1.000
_cell.length_b   1.000
_cell.length_c   1.000
_cell.angle_alpha   90.00
_cell.angle_beta   90.00
_cell.angle_gamma   90.00
#
_symmetry.space_group_name_H-M   'P 1'
#
loop_
_entity.id
_entity.type
_entity.pdbx_description
1 polymer ?
#
loop_
_entity_poly.entity_id
_entity_poly.type
_entity_poly.pdbx_seq_one_letter_code
_entity_poly.pdbx_strand_id
1 'polypeptide(L)'
;TGNTSIREGTMFDLSAGGCAVTSMTSMQAGSAVRILIRATDLGSPITIESAAVRWSKHGEFGVEFLGVSEIDQSRLHRLLQAKTSYQIRPS
;
A
#
# COMPACT_ATOMS: atom_id res chain seq x y z
N THR A 1 -11.77 -9.13 -18.65
CA THR A 1 -12.33 -7.96 -19.13
C THR A 1 -11.38 -6.83 -19.16
N GLY A 2 -11.13 -6.16 -19.93
CA GLY A 2 -10.23 -5.07 -19.96
C GLY A 2 -10.56 -3.89 -19.08
N ASN A 3 -11.40 -4.10 -18.18
CA ASN A 3 -11.86 -3.02 -17.36
C ASN A 3 -10.91 -2.77 -16.20
N THR A 4 -10.08 -1.78 -16.33
CA THR A 4 -9.15 -1.44 -15.29
C THR A 4 -9.62 -0.18 -14.62
N SER A 5 -9.88 -0.26 -13.34
CA SER A 5 -10.23 0.92 -12.54
C SER A 5 -9.03 1.32 -11.75
N ILE A 6 -8.64 2.57 -11.90
CA ILE A 6 -7.58 3.13 -11.10
C ILE A 6 -8.20 3.99 -10.04
N ARG A 7 -7.88 3.68 -8.79
CA ARG A 7 -8.42 4.40 -7.66
C ARG A 7 -7.28 4.89 -6.80
N GLU A 8 -7.44 6.04 -6.25
CA GLU A 8 -6.39 6.65 -5.46
C GLU A 8 -6.83 6.75 -4.01
N GLY A 9 -5.83 6.73 -3.15
CA GLY A 9 -6.06 6.89 -1.74
C GLY A 9 -4.77 7.25 -1.06
N THR A 10 -4.87 7.53 0.22
CA THR A 10 -3.71 7.88 1.03
C THR A 10 -3.41 6.74 1.98
N MET A 11 -2.17 6.27 1.90
CA MET A 11 -1.71 5.19 2.76
C MET A 11 -1.31 5.76 4.10
N PHE A 12 -1.78 5.17 5.18
CA PHE A 12 -1.46 5.72 6.49
C PHE A 12 -0.86 4.72 7.46
N ASP A 13 -0.75 3.48 7.08
CA ASP A 13 -0.21 2.46 7.98
C ASP A 13 0.48 1.43 7.13
N LEU A 14 1.77 1.60 6.92
CA LEU A 14 2.52 0.76 6.01
C LEU A 14 3.48 -0.13 6.77
N SER A 15 3.47 -1.41 6.44
CA SER A 15 4.42 -2.37 6.96
C SER A 15 4.93 -3.22 5.81
N ALA A 16 5.84 -4.13 6.12
CA ALA A 16 6.36 -5.03 5.08
C ALA A 16 5.29 -5.96 4.53
N GLY A 17 4.27 -6.24 5.31
CA GLY A 17 3.24 -7.19 4.91
C GLY A 17 1.94 -6.59 4.45
N GLY A 18 1.76 -5.29 4.57
CA GLY A 18 0.51 -4.70 4.16
C GLY A 18 0.41 -3.23 4.49
N CYS A 19 -0.74 -2.67 4.22
CA CYS A 19 -0.98 -1.26 4.53
C CYS A 19 -2.46 -1.01 4.72
N ALA A 20 -2.76 0.15 5.27
CA ALA A 20 -4.11 0.66 5.35
C ALA A 20 -4.22 1.90 4.49
N VAL A 21 -5.37 2.10 3.89
CA VAL A 21 -5.58 3.14 2.90
C VAL A 21 -6.86 3.88 3.22
N THR A 22 -6.79 5.21 3.17
CA THR A 22 -7.96 6.06 3.19
C THR A 22 -8.33 6.39 1.76
N SER A 23 -9.55 6.16 1.37
CA SER A 23 -9.96 6.36 -0.02
C SER A 23 -11.44 6.69 -0.06
N MET A 24 -11.80 7.45 -1.07
CA MET A 24 -13.22 7.73 -1.31
C MET A 24 -13.93 6.55 -1.94
N THR A 25 -13.17 5.60 -2.44
CA THR A 25 -13.73 4.43 -3.07
C THR A 25 -13.82 3.29 -2.06
N SER A 26 -14.96 2.65 -1.99
CA SER A 26 -15.14 1.46 -1.16
C SER A 26 -14.50 0.27 -1.82
N MET A 27 -13.82 -0.54 -1.04
CA MET A 27 -13.28 -1.81 -1.49
C MET A 27 -13.87 -2.90 -0.63
N GLN A 28 -14.23 -4.00 -1.28
CA GLN A 28 -14.83 -5.11 -0.56
C GLN A 28 -13.75 -6.01 0.00
N ALA A 29 -13.93 -6.44 1.26
CA ALA A 29 -13.01 -7.41 1.84
C ALA A 29 -13.02 -8.67 0.97
N GLY A 30 -11.84 -9.23 0.76
CA GLY A 30 -11.67 -10.37 -0.11
C GLY A 30 -11.28 -10.02 -1.53
N SER A 31 -11.37 -8.76 -1.91
CA SER A 31 -10.99 -8.34 -3.26
C SER A 31 -9.50 -8.48 -3.47
N ALA A 32 -9.13 -8.84 -4.69
CA ALA A 32 -7.73 -8.87 -5.09
C ALA A 32 -7.39 -7.54 -5.74
N VAL A 33 -6.27 -6.96 -5.37
CA VAL A 33 -5.89 -5.64 -5.89
C VAL A 33 -4.41 -5.62 -6.20
N ARG A 34 -4.03 -4.65 -6.99
CA ARG A 34 -2.64 -4.34 -7.30
C ARG A 34 -2.40 -2.92 -6.85
N ILE A 35 -1.28 -2.68 -6.20
CA ILE A 35 -1.04 -1.40 -5.57
C ILE A 35 0.23 -0.77 -6.11
N LEU A 36 0.16 0.50 -6.40
CA LEU A 36 1.33 1.30 -6.73
C LEU A 36 1.53 2.29 -5.60
N ILE A 37 2.68 2.19 -4.95
CA ILE A 37 3.01 3.08 -3.86
C ILE A 37 3.89 4.19 -4.39
N ARG A 38 3.43 5.41 -4.26
CA ARG A 38 4.17 6.58 -4.70
C ARG A 38 4.57 7.40 -3.50
N ALA A 39 5.79 7.88 -3.53
CA ALA A 39 6.29 8.79 -2.51
C ALA A 39 7.26 9.73 -3.16
N THR A 40 7.40 10.90 -2.57
CA THR A 40 8.22 11.95 -3.15
C THR A 40 9.66 11.50 -3.39
N ASP A 41 10.18 10.70 -2.47
CA ASP A 41 11.57 10.28 -2.54
C ASP A 41 11.80 9.08 -3.43
N LEU A 42 10.76 8.51 -3.97
CA LEU A 42 10.88 7.36 -4.86
C LEU A 42 11.00 7.85 -6.28
N GLY A 43 11.97 7.33 -7.01
CA GLY A 43 12.09 7.67 -8.42
C GLY A 43 10.93 7.12 -9.21
N SER A 44 10.56 5.88 -8.94
CA SER A 44 9.42 5.24 -9.58
C SER A 44 8.60 4.57 -8.51
N PRO A 45 7.33 4.30 -8.79
CA PRO A 45 6.48 3.68 -7.77
C PRO A 45 6.95 2.29 -7.40
N ILE A 46 6.63 1.90 -6.17
CA ILE A 46 6.81 0.51 -5.76
C ILE A 46 5.54 -0.23 -6.16
N THR A 47 5.70 -1.34 -6.84
CA THR A 47 4.56 -2.13 -7.30
C THR A 47 4.34 -3.32 -6.39
N ILE A 48 3.14 -3.43 -5.85
CA ILE A 48 2.69 -4.61 -5.15
C ILE A 48 1.83 -5.37 -6.13
N GLU A 49 2.36 -6.44 -6.67
CA GLU A 49 1.73 -7.14 -7.79
C GLU A 49 0.44 -7.82 -7.37
N SER A 50 0.38 -8.27 -6.14
CA SER A 50 -0.77 -9.01 -5.67
C SER A 50 -1.00 -8.68 -4.21
N ALA A 51 -2.21 -8.27 -3.89
CA ALA A 51 -2.60 -7.97 -2.53
C ALA A 51 -4.08 -8.29 -2.37
N ALA A 52 -4.49 -8.52 -1.15
CA ALA A 52 -5.88 -8.83 -0.85
C ALA A 52 -6.41 -7.86 0.19
N VAL A 53 -7.61 -7.38 -0.04
CA VAL A 53 -8.29 -6.53 0.94
C VAL A 53 -8.76 -7.42 2.08
N ARG A 54 -8.31 -7.13 3.28
CA ARG A 54 -8.63 -7.94 4.45
C ARG A 54 -9.76 -7.36 5.28
N TRP A 55 -9.89 -6.05 5.27
CA TRP A 55 -11.01 -5.42 5.97
C TRP A 55 -11.36 -4.14 5.25
N SER A 56 -12.57 -3.69 5.48
CA SER A 56 -13.07 -2.49 4.84
C SER A 56 -14.10 -1.86 5.75
N LYS A 57 -14.03 -0.56 5.90
CA LYS A 57 -15.04 0.20 6.58
C LYS A 57 -15.06 1.59 5.97
N HIS A 58 -15.92 2.44 6.48
CA HIS A 58 -16.16 3.74 5.89
C HIS A 58 -14.86 4.49 5.61
N GLY A 59 -14.59 4.69 4.34
CA GLY A 59 -13.46 5.52 3.94
C GLY A 59 -12.10 4.90 4.11
N GLU A 60 -12.02 3.65 4.57
CA GLU A 60 -10.75 2.99 4.84
C GLU A 60 -10.81 1.54 4.48
N PHE A 61 -9.67 0.98 4.08
CA PHE A 61 -9.54 -0.45 3.95
C PHE A 61 -8.10 -0.87 4.20
N GLY A 62 -7.93 -2.11 4.59
CA GLY A 62 -6.60 -2.66 4.84
C GLY A 62 -6.31 -3.77 3.87
N VAL A 63 -5.06 -3.86 3.43
CA VAL A 63 -4.65 -4.88 2.48
C VAL A 63 -3.45 -5.63 3.01
N GLU A 64 -3.37 -6.89 2.60
CA GLU A 64 -2.20 -7.72 2.86
C GLU A 64 -1.48 -7.92 1.54
N PHE A 65 -0.16 -7.73 1.55
CA PHE A 65 0.65 -7.93 0.35
C PHE A 65 0.91 -9.41 0.18
N LEU A 66 0.62 -9.93 -0.99
CA LEU A 66 0.79 -11.35 -1.27
C LEU A 66 1.91 -11.62 -2.25
N GLY A 67 2.22 -10.68 -3.12
CA GLY A 67 3.28 -10.86 -4.10
C GLY A 67 3.96 -9.56 -4.40
N VAL A 68 5.27 -9.50 -4.11
CA VAL A 68 6.09 -8.34 -4.36
C VAL A 68 7.40 -8.84 -4.95
N SER A 69 7.87 -8.22 -6.02
CA SER A 69 9.17 -8.61 -6.59
C SER A 69 10.28 -8.30 -5.60
N GLU A 70 11.41 -8.97 -5.77
CA GLU A 70 12.55 -8.76 -4.87
C GLU A 70 13.03 -7.32 -4.88
N ILE A 71 13.04 -6.73 -6.06
CA ILE A 71 13.48 -5.35 -6.18
C ILE A 71 12.55 -4.43 -5.42
N ASP A 72 11.26 -4.62 -5.59
CA ASP A 72 10.30 -3.77 -4.91
C ASP A 72 10.24 -4.05 -3.43
N GLN A 73 10.52 -5.28 -3.00
CA GLN A 73 10.64 -5.56 -1.59
C GLN A 73 11.77 -4.78 -0.95
N SER A 74 12.91 -4.72 -1.64
CA SER A 74 14.03 -3.94 -1.13
C SER A 74 13.69 -2.47 -1.04
N ARG A 75 12.99 -1.96 -2.03
CA ARG A 75 12.58 -0.57 -2.03
C ARG A 75 11.59 -0.29 -0.92
N LEU A 76 10.68 -1.21 -0.70
CA LEU A 76 9.71 -1.09 0.38
C LEU A 76 10.42 -1.06 1.73
N HIS A 77 11.41 -1.91 1.92
CA HIS A 77 12.18 -1.92 3.15
C HIS A 77 12.86 -0.59 3.40
N ARG A 78 13.42 0.00 2.36
CA ARG A 78 14.06 1.31 2.50
C ARG A 78 13.05 2.37 2.89
N LEU A 79 11.90 2.32 2.27
CA LEU A 79 10.86 3.29 2.59
C LEU A 79 10.41 3.15 4.04
N LEU A 80 10.29 1.92 4.50
CA LEU A 80 9.88 1.67 5.88
C LEU A 80 10.92 2.15 6.86
N GLN A 81 12.20 1.98 6.54
CA GLN A 81 13.26 2.47 7.41
C GLN A 81 13.21 3.99 7.53
N ALA A 82 12.97 4.67 6.43
CA ALA A 82 12.85 6.11 6.47
C ALA A 82 11.66 6.53 7.32
N LYS A 83 10.54 5.85 7.17
CA LYS A 83 9.37 6.16 7.96
C LYS A 83 9.57 5.84 9.43
N THR A 84 10.28 4.77 9.70
CA THR A 84 10.58 4.40 11.06
C THR A 84 11.42 5.49 11.73
N SER A 85 12.37 6.04 11.00
CA SER A 85 13.15 7.15 11.53
C SER A 85 12.26 8.33 11.89
N TYR A 86 11.32 8.62 11.06
CA TYR A 86 10.36 9.66 11.34
C TYR A 86 9.58 9.36 12.60
N GLN A 87 9.15 8.13 12.74
CA GLN A 87 8.27 7.77 13.83
C GLN A 87 8.99 7.74 15.18
N ILE A 88 10.29 7.62 15.14
CA ILE A 88 11.05 7.65 16.38
C ILE A 88 10.96 9.03 17.03
N ARG A 89 10.74 10.05 16.26
CA ARG A 89 10.63 11.38 16.83
C ARG A 89 9.45 11.44 17.75
N PRO A 90 9.65 12.05 18.90
CA PRO A 90 8.56 12.16 19.84
C PRO A 90 7.44 12.95 19.23
N SER A 91 6.28 12.54 19.49
CA SER A 91 5.10 13.22 18.99
C SER A 91 4.41 13.95 20.10
#